data_fb8e8c996da58d7f11bc88f190b6b39e
#
_entry.id   fb8e8c996da58d7f11bc88f190b6b39e
#
_cell.length_a   1.000
_cell.length_b   1.000
_cell.length_c   1.000
_cell.angle_alpha   90.00
_cell.angle_beta   90.00
_cell.angle_gamma   90.00
#
_symmetry.space_group_name_H-M   'P 1'
#
loop_
_entity.id
_entity.type
_entity.pdbx_description
1 polymer ?
#
loop_
_entity_poly.entity_id
_entity_poly.type
_entity_poly.pdbx_seq_one_letter_code
_entity_poly.pdbx_strand_id
1 'polypeptide(L)'
;MRQFVIAAAAACMLAACGAGADGPPLPRVQAGATPPSTQSPGSPTEQTTVTDDVRQQLIAQIGQFLSATQNQYASGSSTIGNDTIVPMQPGHDHRVIVDLNGGQRYGFIGACDGDCTNVDIELISMTTGGVVANDMLPDDFPIATYRPDANGQYMVRLLMQACSRAPCYAGFRTISDTPQSSAPAPQQQPQAPATTGGG
;
A
#
# COMPACT_ATOMS: atom_id res chain seq x y z
N MET A 1 4.06 -11.78 68.06
CA MET A 1 4.03 -12.33 66.71
C MET A 1 3.19 -11.40 65.87
N ARG A 2 3.81 -10.61 65.00
CA ARG A 2 3.11 -9.67 64.08
C ARG A 2 3.17 -10.30 62.68
N GLN A 3 2.00 -10.64 62.14
CA GLN A 3 1.86 -11.16 60.77
C GLN A 3 1.79 -9.97 59.80
N PHE A 4 2.72 -9.92 58.87
CA PHE A 4 2.68 -8.99 57.73
C PHE A 4 1.89 -9.66 56.62
N VAL A 5 0.75 -9.06 56.25
CA VAL A 5 -0.02 -9.43 55.07
C VAL A 5 0.55 -8.61 53.90
N ILE A 6 1.19 -9.27 52.93
CA ILE A 6 1.65 -8.66 51.68
C ILE A 6 0.49 -8.75 50.70
N ALA A 7 -0.11 -7.62 50.40
CA ALA A 7 -1.09 -7.49 49.32
C ALA A 7 -0.34 -7.38 47.95
N ALA A 8 -0.43 -8.41 47.14
CA ALA A 8 0.05 -8.38 45.76
C ALA A 8 -0.95 -7.62 44.89
N ALA A 9 -0.58 -6.43 44.46
CA ALA A 9 -1.32 -5.66 43.44
C ALA A 9 -1.05 -6.27 42.07
N ALA A 10 -2.03 -6.97 41.53
CA ALA A 10 -2.01 -7.39 40.13
C ALA A 10 -2.27 -6.19 39.24
N ALA A 11 -1.23 -5.68 38.57
CA ALA A 11 -1.37 -4.69 37.53
C ALA A 11 -1.95 -5.36 36.26
N CYS A 12 -3.24 -5.19 36.00
CA CYS A 12 -3.83 -5.50 34.70
C CYS A 12 -3.26 -4.53 33.66
N MET A 13 -2.31 -5.01 32.84
CA MET A 13 -1.94 -4.31 31.61
C MET A 13 -3.12 -4.42 30.63
N LEU A 14 -3.89 -3.34 30.50
CA LEU A 14 -4.81 -3.14 29.39
C LEU A 14 -3.96 -3.03 28.12
N ALA A 15 -3.82 -4.13 27.38
CA ALA A 15 -3.36 -4.06 26.00
C ALA A 15 -4.41 -3.25 25.24
N ALA A 16 -4.10 -2.02 24.92
CA ALA A 16 -4.86 -1.24 23.97
C ALA A 16 -4.80 -2.00 22.63
N CYS A 17 -5.92 -2.61 22.22
CA CYS A 17 -6.12 -3.08 20.85
C CYS A 17 -6.14 -1.83 19.98
N GLY A 18 -4.97 -1.33 19.61
CA GLY A 18 -4.82 -0.33 18.57
C GLY A 18 -5.21 -0.95 17.23
N ALA A 19 -5.87 -0.18 16.37
CA ALA A 19 -6.04 -0.53 14.97
C ALA A 19 -4.69 -1.02 14.44
N GLY A 20 -4.66 -2.21 13.86
CA GLY A 20 -3.42 -2.80 13.35
C GLY A 20 -2.94 -2.02 12.13
N ALA A 21 -1.72 -1.56 12.19
CA ALA A 21 -1.05 -0.89 11.08
C ALA A 21 0.14 -1.73 10.65
N ASP A 22 0.28 -1.95 9.35
CA ASP A 22 1.43 -2.64 8.78
C ASP A 22 2.22 -1.69 7.86
N GLY A 23 3.53 -1.63 8.08
CA GLY A 23 4.44 -0.74 7.35
C GLY A 23 4.99 0.42 8.18
N PRO A 24 5.59 1.45 7.53
CA PRO A 24 6.22 2.57 8.21
C PRO A 24 5.22 3.43 8.99
N PRO A 25 5.66 4.13 10.07
CA PRO A 25 4.78 4.99 10.86
C PRO A 25 4.26 6.17 10.02
N LEU A 26 3.05 6.64 10.35
CA LEU A 26 2.51 7.86 9.75
C LEU A 26 3.42 9.05 10.05
N PRO A 27 3.69 9.92 9.07
CA PRO A 27 4.46 11.13 9.29
C PRO A 27 3.70 12.12 10.18
N ARG A 28 4.45 13.00 10.83
CA ARG A 28 3.85 14.06 11.65
C ARG A 28 3.14 15.07 10.75
N VAL A 29 1.86 15.33 11.04
CA VAL A 29 1.05 16.31 10.30
C VAL A 29 1.50 17.73 10.66
N GLN A 30 1.84 18.53 9.66
CA GLN A 30 2.16 19.94 9.80
C GLN A 30 0.89 20.80 9.91
N ALA A 31 1.02 21.97 10.50
CA ALA A 31 -0.10 22.91 10.59
C ALA A 31 -0.64 23.28 9.20
N GLY A 32 -1.95 23.19 9.02
CA GLY A 32 -2.62 23.46 7.75
C GLY A 32 -2.67 22.31 6.75
N ALA A 33 -1.98 21.18 7.01
CA ALA A 33 -2.11 19.98 6.19
C ALA A 33 -3.35 19.17 6.60
N THR A 34 -4.01 18.53 5.63
CA THR A 34 -5.15 17.63 5.87
C THR A 34 -4.66 16.35 6.56
N PRO A 35 -5.08 16.04 7.78
CA PRO A 35 -4.60 14.85 8.47
C PRO A 35 -5.09 13.57 7.77
N PRO A 36 -4.34 12.45 7.87
CA PRO A 36 -4.81 11.14 7.45
C PRO A 36 -6.10 10.77 8.18
N SER A 37 -6.97 10.01 7.51
CA SER A 37 -8.21 9.52 8.11
C SER A 37 -7.95 8.65 9.33
N THR A 38 -8.81 8.77 10.33
CA THR A 38 -8.82 7.83 11.45
C THR A 38 -9.57 6.58 11.04
N GLN A 39 -8.92 5.43 11.17
CA GLN A 39 -9.57 4.17 10.91
C GLN A 39 -10.42 3.77 12.11
N SER A 40 -11.68 3.45 11.86
CA SER A 40 -12.55 2.88 12.90
C SER A 40 -12.14 1.44 13.16
N PRO A 41 -12.30 0.93 14.41
CA PRO A 41 -12.20 -0.51 14.64
C PRO A 41 -13.13 -1.23 13.68
N GLY A 42 -12.60 -2.23 12.97
CA GLY A 42 -13.42 -3.01 12.04
C GLY A 42 -14.59 -3.69 12.74
N SER A 43 -15.68 -3.90 12.02
CA SER A 43 -16.78 -4.71 12.51
C SER A 43 -16.30 -6.13 12.83
N PRO A 44 -16.89 -6.82 13.82
CA PRO A 44 -16.63 -8.23 14.03
C PRO A 44 -16.86 -9.01 12.73
N THR A 45 -15.88 -9.79 12.32
CA THR A 45 -15.91 -10.57 11.09
C THR A 45 -15.53 -12.02 11.38
N GLU A 46 -16.02 -12.93 10.54
CA GLU A 46 -15.62 -14.32 10.60
C GLU A 46 -14.13 -14.45 10.28
N GLN A 47 -13.38 -15.21 11.10
CA GLN A 47 -11.97 -15.49 10.85
C GLN A 47 -11.84 -16.82 10.13
N THR A 48 -11.05 -16.85 9.07
CA THR A 48 -10.79 -18.05 8.28
C THR A 48 -9.29 -18.31 8.13
N THR A 49 -8.94 -19.54 7.83
CA THR A 49 -7.56 -19.91 7.51
C THR A 49 -7.43 -20.00 6.00
N VAL A 50 -6.53 -19.21 5.44
CA VAL A 50 -6.23 -19.22 4.01
C VAL A 50 -5.04 -20.15 3.76
N THR A 51 -5.23 -21.20 2.95
CA THR A 51 -4.14 -22.09 2.54
C THR A 51 -3.23 -21.40 1.51
N ASP A 52 -2.01 -21.92 1.32
CA ASP A 52 -1.06 -21.35 0.37
C ASP A 52 -1.60 -21.33 -1.06
N ASP A 53 -2.32 -22.38 -1.49
CA ASP A 53 -2.92 -22.44 -2.81
C ASP A 53 -4.00 -21.38 -3.00
N VAL A 54 -4.89 -21.21 -2.01
CA VAL A 54 -5.93 -20.17 -2.03
C VAL A 54 -5.28 -18.77 -2.03
N ARG A 55 -4.25 -18.57 -1.22
CA ARG A 55 -3.50 -17.30 -1.21
C ARG A 55 -2.95 -16.96 -2.60
N GLN A 56 -2.31 -17.89 -3.28
CA GLN A 56 -1.78 -17.67 -4.63
C GLN A 56 -2.89 -17.33 -5.64
N GLN A 57 -4.03 -17.98 -5.53
CA GLN A 57 -5.20 -17.70 -6.37
C GLN A 57 -5.74 -16.29 -6.13
N LEU A 58 -5.87 -15.85 -4.87
CA LEU A 58 -6.34 -14.52 -4.53
C LEU A 58 -5.37 -13.43 -5.02
N ILE A 59 -4.06 -13.62 -4.83
CA ILE A 59 -3.03 -12.71 -5.35
C ILE A 59 -3.13 -12.59 -6.88
N ALA A 60 -3.25 -13.72 -7.58
CA ALA A 60 -3.37 -13.72 -9.04
C ALA A 60 -4.66 -13.03 -9.51
N GLN A 61 -5.78 -13.27 -8.85
CA GLN A 61 -7.07 -12.65 -9.16
C GLN A 61 -7.03 -11.13 -8.98
N ILE A 62 -6.49 -10.64 -7.85
CA ILE A 62 -6.34 -9.20 -7.58
C ILE A 62 -5.41 -8.56 -8.63
N GLY A 63 -4.28 -9.19 -8.97
CA GLY A 63 -3.38 -8.70 -10.03
C GLY A 63 -4.05 -8.61 -11.40
N GLN A 64 -4.93 -9.55 -11.75
CA GLN A 64 -5.73 -9.50 -12.97
C GLN A 64 -6.74 -8.34 -12.93
N PHE A 65 -7.40 -8.12 -11.79
CA PHE A 65 -8.35 -7.03 -11.59
C PHE A 65 -7.66 -5.66 -11.70
N LEU A 66 -6.50 -5.47 -11.05
CA LEU A 66 -5.68 -4.27 -11.18
C LEU A 66 -5.29 -4.00 -12.64
N SER A 67 -4.94 -5.05 -13.40
CA SER A 67 -4.60 -4.93 -14.82
C SER A 67 -5.80 -4.54 -15.68
N ALA A 68 -6.97 -5.13 -15.42
CA ALA A 68 -8.21 -4.80 -16.13
C ALA A 68 -8.63 -3.35 -15.86
N THR A 69 -8.57 -2.91 -14.60
CA THR A 69 -8.89 -1.55 -14.17
C THR A 69 -7.92 -0.54 -14.81
N GLN A 70 -6.62 -0.81 -14.84
CA GLN A 70 -5.64 0.03 -15.54
C GLN A 70 -5.98 0.16 -17.03
N ASN A 71 -6.29 -0.94 -17.70
CA ASN A 71 -6.65 -0.91 -19.14
C ASN A 71 -7.94 -0.12 -19.40
N GLN A 72 -8.90 -0.15 -18.47
CA GLN A 72 -10.18 0.53 -18.60
C GLN A 72 -10.07 2.04 -18.32
N TYR A 73 -9.40 2.43 -17.24
CA TYR A 73 -9.41 3.82 -16.75
C TYR A 73 -8.13 4.60 -17.08
N ALA A 74 -7.04 3.92 -17.39
CA ALA A 74 -5.73 4.52 -17.63
C ALA A 74 -4.99 3.82 -18.79
N SER A 75 -5.70 3.55 -19.89
CA SER A 75 -5.13 2.94 -21.10
C SER A 75 -3.91 3.73 -21.59
N GLY A 76 -2.79 3.04 -21.81
CA GLY A 76 -1.52 3.65 -22.22
C GLY A 76 -0.64 4.14 -21.07
N SER A 77 -1.10 4.06 -19.81
CA SER A 77 -0.22 4.29 -18.65
C SER A 77 0.76 3.14 -18.46
N SER A 78 1.87 3.43 -17.78
CA SER A 78 2.86 2.42 -17.38
C SER A 78 2.72 2.08 -15.90
N THR A 79 2.83 0.79 -15.56
CA THR A 79 2.95 0.34 -14.16
C THR A 79 4.31 0.75 -13.59
N ILE A 80 4.32 1.27 -12.36
CA ILE A 80 5.52 1.65 -11.62
C ILE A 80 5.75 0.61 -10.51
N GLY A 81 6.88 -0.07 -10.57
CA GLY A 81 7.22 -1.12 -9.58
C GLY A 81 6.35 -2.37 -9.72
N ASN A 82 6.16 -3.05 -8.60
CA ASN A 82 5.33 -4.24 -8.49
C ASN A 82 4.02 -3.92 -7.79
N ASP A 83 2.99 -4.74 -8.04
CA ASP A 83 1.78 -4.70 -7.24
C ASP A 83 2.08 -5.03 -5.76
N THR A 84 1.49 -4.30 -4.86
CA THR A 84 1.48 -4.63 -3.43
C THR A 84 0.17 -5.34 -3.13
N ILE A 85 0.21 -6.60 -2.69
CA ILE A 85 -0.99 -7.37 -2.34
C ILE A 85 -0.74 -8.08 -1.01
N VAL A 86 -1.57 -7.81 -0.01
CA VAL A 86 -1.38 -8.27 1.38
C VAL A 86 -2.68 -8.76 2.00
N PRO A 87 -2.62 -9.71 2.98
CA PRO A 87 -3.77 -10.03 3.81
C PRO A 87 -4.03 -8.92 4.83
N MET A 88 -5.29 -8.53 5.01
CA MET A 88 -5.68 -7.45 5.90
C MET A 88 -6.88 -7.85 6.77
N GLN A 89 -6.96 -7.27 7.95
CA GLN A 89 -8.13 -7.34 8.84
C GLN A 89 -8.96 -6.06 8.70
N PRO A 90 -10.28 -6.09 8.90
CA PRO A 90 -11.08 -4.86 8.99
C PRO A 90 -10.54 -3.93 10.08
N GLY A 91 -10.48 -2.64 9.79
CA GLY A 91 -9.90 -1.64 10.69
C GLY A 91 -8.37 -1.60 10.68
N HIS A 92 -7.70 -2.34 9.80
CA HIS A 92 -6.24 -2.29 9.61
C HIS A 92 -5.87 -1.49 8.37
N ASP A 93 -4.66 -0.94 8.36
CA ASP A 93 -4.07 -0.30 7.18
C ASP A 93 -2.70 -0.91 6.84
N HIS A 94 -2.37 -0.85 5.55
CA HIS A 94 -1.06 -1.21 5.03
C HIS A 94 -0.42 0.01 4.35
N ARG A 95 0.88 0.23 4.60
CA ARG A 95 1.59 1.46 4.22
C ARG A 95 2.87 1.16 3.46
N VAL A 96 3.03 1.84 2.33
CA VAL A 96 4.23 1.72 1.48
C VAL A 96 4.73 3.12 1.12
N ILE A 97 6.04 3.37 1.24
CA ILE A 97 6.65 4.61 0.78
C ILE A 97 7.01 4.48 -0.71
N VAL A 98 6.66 5.50 -1.49
CA VAL A 98 6.96 5.61 -2.92
C VAL A 98 7.64 6.94 -3.22
N ASP A 99 8.58 6.94 -4.16
CA ASP A 99 9.21 8.15 -4.67
C ASP A 99 8.46 8.60 -5.93
N LEU A 100 7.99 9.85 -5.96
CA LEU A 100 7.28 10.43 -7.09
C LEU A 100 8.05 11.61 -7.66
N ASN A 101 8.09 11.72 -8.99
CA ASN A 101 8.74 12.82 -9.69
C ASN A 101 7.77 13.99 -9.91
N GLY A 102 8.26 15.20 -9.69
CA GLY A 102 7.50 16.42 -9.90
C GLY A 102 7.04 16.57 -11.35
N GLY A 103 5.84 17.12 -11.55
CA GLY A 103 5.24 17.33 -12.86
C GLY A 103 4.67 16.10 -13.54
N GLN A 104 4.94 14.90 -13.06
CA GLN A 104 4.41 13.63 -13.57
C GLN A 104 3.08 13.29 -12.90
N ARG A 105 2.11 12.83 -13.67
CA ARG A 105 0.84 12.35 -13.12
C ARG A 105 0.93 10.88 -12.77
N TYR A 106 0.44 10.53 -11.58
CA TYR A 106 0.36 9.18 -11.06
C TYR A 106 -1.09 8.79 -10.76
N GLY A 107 -1.38 7.51 -10.90
CA GLY A 107 -2.58 6.87 -10.42
C GLY A 107 -2.24 5.75 -9.44
N PHE A 108 -3.09 5.57 -8.46
CA PHE A 108 -3.03 4.49 -7.47
C PHE A 108 -4.34 3.74 -7.57
N ILE A 109 -4.30 2.53 -8.12
CA ILE A 109 -5.47 1.68 -8.35
C ILE A 109 -5.48 0.63 -7.26
N GLY A 110 -6.52 0.60 -6.44
CA GLY A 110 -6.74 -0.42 -5.42
C GLY A 110 -7.69 -1.52 -5.90
N ALA A 111 -7.62 -2.66 -5.26
CA ALA A 111 -8.55 -3.76 -5.43
C ALA A 111 -8.48 -4.71 -4.24
N CYS A 112 -9.54 -5.47 -3.99
CA CYS A 112 -9.54 -6.53 -3.01
C CYS A 112 -10.29 -7.78 -3.48
N ASP A 113 -10.27 -8.85 -2.67
CA ASP A 113 -10.92 -10.12 -2.98
C ASP A 113 -12.45 -10.06 -2.76
N GLY A 114 -13.14 -11.16 -3.11
CA GLY A 114 -14.61 -11.21 -3.07
C GLY A 114 -15.25 -11.20 -1.67
N ASP A 115 -14.47 -11.32 -0.60
CA ASP A 115 -14.94 -11.20 0.77
C ASP A 115 -14.80 -9.77 1.31
N CYS A 116 -14.08 -8.91 0.61
CA CYS A 116 -13.93 -7.48 0.87
C CYS A 116 -15.04 -6.70 0.16
N THR A 117 -15.63 -5.72 0.84
CA THR A 117 -16.70 -4.88 0.28
C THR A 117 -16.38 -3.39 0.37
N ASN A 118 -15.31 -3.02 1.08
CA ASN A 118 -14.85 -1.65 1.14
C ASN A 118 -13.37 -1.60 1.51
N VAL A 119 -12.58 -1.06 0.59
CA VAL A 119 -11.16 -0.74 0.78
C VAL A 119 -10.90 0.66 0.25
N ASP A 120 -10.18 1.47 1.03
CA ASP A 120 -9.86 2.86 0.68
C ASP A 120 -8.37 3.01 0.38
N ILE A 121 -8.03 4.11 -0.28
CA ILE A 121 -6.64 4.48 -0.54
C ILE A 121 -6.39 5.95 -0.22
N GLU A 122 -5.29 6.24 0.46
CA GLU A 122 -4.78 7.59 0.72
C GLU A 122 -3.35 7.72 0.24
N LEU A 123 -3.03 8.86 -0.36
CA LEU A 123 -1.67 9.29 -0.63
C LEU A 123 -1.29 10.41 0.33
N ILE A 124 -0.24 10.20 1.11
CA ILE A 124 0.20 11.10 2.17
C ILE A 124 1.59 11.64 1.81
N SER A 125 1.77 12.97 1.85
CA SER A 125 3.09 13.58 1.68
C SER A 125 3.98 13.30 2.89
N MET A 126 5.15 12.68 2.70
CA MET A 126 6.10 12.46 3.80
C MET A 126 6.69 13.76 4.34
N THR A 127 6.67 14.84 3.56
CA THR A 127 7.15 16.15 3.98
C THR A 127 6.18 16.85 4.92
N THR A 128 4.88 16.85 4.60
CA THR A 128 3.87 17.59 5.37
C THR A 128 3.06 16.71 6.32
N GLY A 129 3.09 15.40 6.14
CA GLY A 129 2.21 14.47 6.85
C GLY A 129 0.75 14.55 6.43
N GLY A 130 0.44 15.36 5.42
CA GLY A 130 -0.93 15.57 4.96
C GLY A 130 -1.33 14.66 3.82
N VAL A 131 -2.63 14.33 3.76
CA VAL A 131 -3.25 13.66 2.62
C VAL A 131 -3.26 14.61 1.43
N VAL A 132 -2.74 14.16 0.28
CA VAL A 132 -2.67 14.93 -0.96
C VAL A 132 -3.58 14.36 -2.06
N ALA A 133 -3.99 13.11 -1.93
CA ALA A 133 -5.02 12.47 -2.75
C ALA A 133 -5.61 11.30 -1.98
N ASN A 134 -6.86 10.96 -2.25
CA ASN A 134 -7.52 9.79 -1.67
C ASN A 134 -8.68 9.33 -2.56
N ASP A 135 -9.13 8.11 -2.31
CA ASP A 135 -10.45 7.60 -2.66
C ASP A 135 -11.00 6.85 -1.45
N MET A 136 -12.12 7.35 -0.91
CA MET A 136 -12.78 6.89 0.30
C MET A 136 -14.24 6.50 0.01
N LEU A 137 -14.54 6.15 -1.24
CA LEU A 137 -15.87 5.68 -1.60
C LEU A 137 -16.12 4.27 -1.02
N PRO A 138 -17.36 3.94 -0.65
CA PRO A 138 -17.65 2.63 -0.07
C PRO A 138 -17.73 1.53 -1.15
N ASP A 139 -16.60 1.23 -1.76
CA ASP A 139 -16.45 0.19 -2.78
C ASP A 139 -15.14 -0.58 -2.64
N ASP A 140 -14.89 -1.54 -3.51
CA ASP A 140 -13.77 -2.48 -3.47
C ASP A 140 -12.67 -2.20 -4.50
N PHE A 141 -12.73 -1.04 -5.20
CA PHE A 141 -11.77 -0.66 -6.24
C PHE A 141 -11.40 0.85 -6.23
N PRO A 142 -10.79 1.36 -5.17
CA PRO A 142 -10.46 2.77 -5.07
C PRO A 142 -9.44 3.21 -6.13
N ILE A 143 -9.59 4.45 -6.65
CA ILE A 143 -8.66 5.05 -7.62
C ILE A 143 -8.32 6.47 -7.21
N ALA A 144 -7.13 6.70 -6.66
CA ALA A 144 -6.61 8.02 -6.36
C ALA A 144 -5.63 8.49 -7.45
N THR A 145 -5.66 9.78 -7.79
CA THR A 145 -4.72 10.36 -8.76
C THR A 145 -4.03 11.58 -8.17
N TYR A 146 -2.75 11.77 -8.52
CA TYR A 146 -1.96 12.87 -8.03
C TYR A 146 -0.88 13.31 -9.03
N ARG A 147 -0.56 14.60 -9.03
CA ARG A 147 0.57 15.17 -9.76
C ARG A 147 1.38 16.03 -8.79
N PRO A 148 2.55 15.55 -8.33
CA PRO A 148 3.42 16.34 -7.46
C PRO A 148 3.97 17.57 -8.18
N ASP A 149 4.13 18.69 -7.47
CA ASP A 149 4.81 19.88 -8.00
C ASP A 149 6.33 19.70 -8.07
N ALA A 150 6.90 18.89 -7.15
CA ALA A 150 8.33 18.58 -7.05
C ALA A 150 8.54 17.11 -6.72
N ASN A 151 9.77 16.62 -6.94
CA ASN A 151 10.16 15.29 -6.52
C ASN A 151 10.02 15.14 -5.00
N GLY A 152 9.52 14.00 -4.54
CA GLY A 152 9.32 13.77 -3.12
C GLY A 152 8.92 12.34 -2.78
N GLN A 153 8.97 12.06 -1.47
CA GLN A 153 8.48 10.81 -0.91
C GLN A 153 7.04 10.96 -0.46
N TYR A 154 6.26 9.94 -0.79
CA TYR A 154 4.85 9.83 -0.43
C TYR A 154 4.58 8.47 0.17
N MET A 155 3.58 8.37 0.99
CA MET A 155 3.09 7.11 1.53
C MET A 155 1.77 6.78 0.87
N VAL A 156 1.70 5.62 0.23
CA VAL A 156 0.43 4.99 -0.15
C VAL A 156 -0.07 4.23 1.06
N ARG A 157 -1.25 4.55 1.52
CA ARG A 157 -1.94 3.90 2.62
C ARG A 157 -3.20 3.24 2.11
N LEU A 158 -3.26 1.91 2.20
CA LEU A 158 -4.42 1.09 1.88
C LEU A 158 -5.16 0.80 3.17
N LEU A 159 -6.48 1.04 3.23
CA LEU A 159 -7.29 0.92 4.44
C LEU A 159 -8.40 -0.11 4.22
N MET A 160 -8.39 -1.20 4.97
CA MET A 160 -9.46 -2.20 4.94
C MET A 160 -10.61 -1.75 5.84
N GLN A 161 -11.72 -1.31 5.25
CA GLN A 161 -12.89 -0.84 5.98
C GLN A 161 -13.88 -1.98 6.29
N ALA A 162 -14.15 -2.83 5.31
CA ALA A 162 -15.13 -3.89 5.47
C ALA A 162 -14.70 -5.20 4.77
N CYS A 163 -14.80 -6.30 5.52
CA CYS A 163 -14.40 -7.63 5.11
C CYS A 163 -15.34 -8.63 5.79
N SER A 164 -16.04 -9.46 5.03
CA SER A 164 -17.03 -10.40 5.55
C SER A 164 -16.38 -11.64 6.20
N ARG A 165 -15.26 -12.12 5.63
CA ARG A 165 -14.44 -13.21 6.17
C ARG A 165 -12.97 -12.83 6.09
N ALA A 166 -12.34 -12.65 7.24
CA ALA A 166 -10.96 -12.21 7.34
C ALA A 166 -9.96 -13.37 7.49
N PRO A 167 -8.72 -13.19 6.99
CA PRO A 167 -8.22 -11.99 6.32
C PRO A 167 -8.78 -11.84 4.91
N CYS A 168 -9.13 -10.61 4.49
CA CYS A 168 -9.32 -10.28 3.09
C CYS A 168 -7.98 -9.89 2.47
N TYR A 169 -7.75 -10.30 1.22
CA TYR A 169 -6.59 -9.85 0.46
C TYR A 169 -6.93 -8.56 -0.27
N ALA A 170 -6.09 -7.56 -0.09
CA ALA A 170 -6.21 -6.30 -0.79
C ALA A 170 -4.86 -5.84 -1.30
N GLY A 171 -4.86 -5.02 -2.33
CA GLY A 171 -3.63 -4.52 -2.91
C GLY A 171 -3.83 -3.28 -3.75
N PHE A 172 -2.70 -2.71 -4.19
CA PHE A 172 -2.71 -1.58 -5.10
C PHE A 172 -1.58 -1.66 -6.13
N ARG A 173 -1.79 -0.96 -7.25
CA ARG A 173 -0.84 -0.72 -8.32
C ARG A 173 -0.61 0.76 -8.46
N THR A 174 0.66 1.18 -8.56
CA THR A 174 1.03 2.53 -8.96
C THR A 174 1.21 2.57 -10.48
N ILE A 175 0.58 3.55 -11.12
CA ILE A 175 0.70 3.80 -12.56
C ILE A 175 1.13 5.24 -12.85
N SER A 176 1.65 5.48 -14.04
CA SER A 176 2.03 6.80 -14.52
C SER A 176 1.62 7.00 -15.98
N ASP A 177 1.14 8.19 -16.31
CA ASP A 177 0.77 8.57 -17.68
C ASP A 177 2.00 8.70 -18.62
N THR A 178 3.19 8.83 -18.04
CA THR A 178 4.42 8.90 -18.86
C THR A 178 4.93 7.48 -19.11
N PRO A 179 5.15 7.06 -20.35
CA PRO A 179 5.82 5.80 -20.63
C PRO A 179 7.16 5.76 -19.89
N GLN A 180 7.37 4.71 -19.12
CA GLN A 180 8.64 4.50 -18.44
C GLN A 180 9.73 4.44 -19.52
N SER A 181 10.59 5.46 -19.61
CA SER A 181 11.75 5.42 -20.47
C SER A 181 12.58 4.21 -20.02
N SER A 182 12.54 3.13 -20.81
CA SER A 182 13.43 2.00 -20.57
C SER A 182 14.85 2.57 -20.51
N ALA A 183 15.53 2.36 -19.37
CA ALA A 183 16.94 2.75 -19.23
C ALA A 183 17.69 2.25 -20.48
N PRO A 184 18.55 3.08 -21.09
CA PRO A 184 19.32 2.67 -22.25
C PRO A 184 20.03 1.37 -21.89
N ALA A 185 19.85 0.34 -22.72
CA ALA A 185 20.61 -0.89 -22.58
C ALA A 185 22.11 -0.56 -22.48
N PRO A 186 22.88 -1.20 -21.58
CA PRO A 186 24.30 -0.96 -21.47
C PRO A 186 24.93 -1.05 -22.87
N GLN A 187 25.45 0.05 -23.37
CA GLN A 187 26.16 0.07 -24.64
C GLN A 187 27.35 -0.85 -24.48
N GLN A 188 27.34 -2.00 -25.18
CA GLN A 188 28.52 -2.85 -25.29
C GLN A 188 29.63 -1.99 -25.88
N GLN A 189 30.65 -1.72 -25.05
CA GLN A 189 31.89 -1.11 -25.54
C GLN A 189 32.44 -1.99 -26.67
N PRO A 190 32.83 -1.38 -27.81
CA PRO A 190 33.49 -2.11 -28.86
C PRO A 190 34.74 -2.79 -28.28
N GLN A 191 34.79 -4.12 -28.36
CA GLN A 191 35.98 -4.87 -28.02
C GLN A 191 37.10 -4.45 -29.00
N ALA A 192 38.22 -3.97 -28.44
CA ALA A 192 39.42 -3.71 -29.22
C ALA A 192 39.86 -5.00 -29.95
N PRO A 193 40.31 -4.89 -31.22
CA PRO A 193 40.79 -6.03 -31.97
C PRO A 193 42.01 -6.68 -31.29
N ALA A 194 41.94 -8.00 -31.10
CA ALA A 194 43.07 -8.77 -30.57
C ALA A 194 44.27 -8.62 -31.54
N THR A 195 45.34 -8.03 -31.05
CA THR A 195 46.62 -8.01 -31.73
C THR A 195 47.18 -9.43 -31.75
N THR A 196 47.11 -10.10 -32.90
CA THR A 196 47.87 -11.31 -33.20
C THR A 196 49.38 -10.90 -33.33
N GLY A 197 50.12 -11.11 -32.26
CA GLY A 197 51.59 -11.11 -32.31
C GLY A 197 52.09 -12.35 -32.98
N GLY A 198 52.55 -12.24 -34.23
CA GLY A 198 53.39 -13.22 -34.88
C GLY A 198 54.84 -13.02 -34.46
N GLY A 199 55.55 -14.08 -34.14
CA GLY A 199 56.94 -14.20 -33.93
C GLY A 199 57.39 -15.66 -34.10
#